data_d2b16d1bfe7a9cebe4583b88276e33bc
#
_entry.id   d2b16d1bfe7a9cebe4583b88276e33bc
#
_cell.length_a   1.000
_cell.length_b   1.000
_cell.length_c   1.000
_cell.angle_alpha   90.00
_cell.angle_beta   90.00
_cell.angle_gamma   90.00
#
_symmetry.space_group_name_H-M   'P 1'
#
loop_
_entity.id
_entity.type
_entity.pdbx_description
1 polymer ?
#
loop_
_entity_poly.entity_id
_entity_poly.type
_entity_poly.pdbx_seq_one_letter_code
_entity_poly.pdbx_strand_id
1 'polypeptide(L)'
;ASYTPSGSAEVLSSTEFGVTYSGVDGLTVGYATGTDGGAGAASEVDNRNAWATYAYGSVTVGYQSNSSDSKVASADKDYTGMVITYTVTDELAVSYGTSEIDYELNAFDQESTSVGASYTMGSMTLSGVHNTHDNISGSSLASADRNVYELGLSFAF
;
A
#
# COMPACT_ATOMS: atom_id res chain seq x y z
N ALA A 1 11.96 -14.38 7.18
CA ALA A 1 12.59 -13.53 8.19
C ALA A 1 13.91 -13.00 7.65
N SER A 2 14.22 -11.75 7.92
CA SER A 2 15.49 -11.12 7.57
C SER A 2 16.11 -10.44 8.79
N TYR A 3 17.43 -10.30 8.76
CA TYR A 3 18.19 -9.57 9.76
C TYR A 3 19.31 -8.81 9.04
N THR A 4 19.37 -7.50 9.24
CA THR A 4 20.45 -6.65 8.75
C THR A 4 21.24 -6.14 9.94
N PRO A 5 22.51 -6.58 10.12
CA PRO A 5 23.34 -6.12 11.23
C PRO A 5 23.67 -4.63 11.10
N SER A 6 23.92 -3.99 12.25
CA SER A 6 24.40 -2.63 12.27
C SER A 6 25.75 -2.53 11.57
N GLY A 7 25.91 -1.57 10.67
CA GLY A 7 27.16 -1.31 9.95
C GLY A 7 28.17 -0.46 10.76
N SER A 8 27.73 0.18 11.83
CA SER A 8 28.54 1.01 12.72
C SER A 8 27.92 1.10 14.12
N ALA A 9 28.62 1.62 15.10
CA ALA A 9 28.14 1.81 16.47
C ALA A 9 26.98 2.83 16.55
N GLU A 10 26.75 3.60 15.50
CA GLU A 10 25.73 4.65 15.44
C GLU A 10 24.46 4.22 14.67
N VAL A 11 24.48 3.04 14.03
CA VAL A 11 23.34 2.50 13.26
C VAL A 11 22.87 1.20 13.91
N LEU A 12 21.62 1.14 14.31
CA LEU A 12 21.03 -0.06 14.90
C LEU A 12 20.75 -1.12 13.83
N SER A 13 20.66 -2.39 14.25
CA SER A 13 20.27 -3.49 13.39
C SER A 13 18.78 -3.44 13.05
N SER A 14 18.42 -3.91 11.85
CA SER A 14 17.04 -4.08 11.43
C SER A 14 16.64 -5.55 11.43
N THR A 15 15.40 -5.83 11.82
CA THR A 15 14.81 -7.18 11.81
C THR A 15 13.47 -7.16 11.10
N GLU A 16 13.15 -8.24 10.39
CA GLU A 16 11.87 -8.38 9.73
C GLU A 16 11.38 -9.83 9.80
N PHE A 17 10.11 -10.01 10.02
CA PHE A 17 9.41 -11.29 9.98
C PHE A 17 8.09 -11.14 9.22
N GLY A 18 7.77 -12.11 8.36
CA GLY A 18 6.50 -12.14 7.65
C GLY A 18 5.99 -13.56 7.46
N VAL A 19 4.68 -13.70 7.42
CA VAL A 19 3.96 -14.94 7.15
C VAL A 19 2.82 -14.68 6.18
N THR A 20 2.62 -15.58 5.24
CA THR A 20 1.50 -15.59 4.30
C THR A 20 0.78 -16.92 4.37
N TYR A 21 -0.53 -16.91 4.33
CA TYR A 21 -1.38 -18.10 4.29
C TYR A 21 -2.37 -18.01 3.12
N SER A 22 -2.44 -19.09 2.34
CA SER A 22 -3.33 -19.24 1.17
C SER A 22 -3.99 -20.63 1.11
N GLY A 23 -4.33 -21.18 2.27
CA GLY A 23 -4.93 -22.53 2.37
C GLY A 23 -6.45 -22.60 2.14
N VAL A 24 -7.10 -21.45 1.90
CA VAL A 24 -8.51 -21.36 1.53
C VAL A 24 -8.61 -20.87 0.10
N ASP A 25 -9.46 -21.51 -0.71
CA ASP A 25 -9.64 -21.15 -2.11
C ASP A 25 -10.07 -19.68 -2.27
N GLY A 26 -9.37 -18.97 -3.14
CA GLY A 26 -9.56 -17.54 -3.38
C GLY A 26 -9.03 -16.61 -2.28
N LEU A 27 -8.68 -17.10 -1.07
CA LEU A 27 -8.23 -16.28 0.04
C LEU A 27 -6.71 -16.34 0.22
N THR A 28 -6.09 -15.19 0.27
CA THR A 28 -4.71 -15.04 0.73
C THR A 28 -4.67 -13.97 1.81
N VAL A 29 -4.01 -14.26 2.92
CA VAL A 29 -3.77 -13.31 4.01
C VAL A 29 -2.30 -13.28 4.36
N GLY A 30 -1.80 -12.12 4.75
CA GLY A 30 -0.43 -11.95 5.15
C GLY A 30 -0.28 -11.01 6.33
N TYR A 31 0.77 -11.23 7.09
CA TYR A 31 1.20 -10.35 8.15
C TYR A 31 2.73 -10.25 8.12
N ALA A 32 3.24 -9.03 8.26
CA ALA A 32 4.66 -8.78 8.42
C ALA A 32 4.87 -7.76 9.55
N THR A 33 5.97 -7.90 10.26
CA THR A 33 6.42 -6.94 11.26
C THR A 33 7.92 -6.85 11.23
N GLY A 34 8.46 -5.67 11.52
CA GLY A 34 9.89 -5.45 11.55
C GLY A 34 10.23 -4.16 12.27
N THR A 35 11.46 -4.12 12.77
CA THR A 35 12.05 -2.93 13.35
C THR A 35 13.14 -2.45 12.42
N ASP A 36 13.05 -1.20 11.99
CA ASP A 36 14.07 -0.55 11.17
C ASP A 36 15.01 0.25 12.09
N GLY A 37 16.26 -0.19 12.14
CA GLY A 37 17.28 0.43 12.97
C GLY A 37 17.81 1.68 12.30
N GLY A 38 17.46 2.85 12.84
CA GLY A 38 17.97 4.12 12.37
C GLY A 38 19.34 4.50 12.97
N ALA A 39 19.77 5.74 12.73
CA ALA A 39 20.97 6.31 13.31
C ALA A 39 20.75 6.64 14.80
N GLY A 40 20.85 5.62 15.67
CA GLY A 40 20.60 5.67 17.11
C GLY A 40 19.18 5.30 17.51
N ALA A 41 18.98 4.98 18.78
CA ALA A 41 17.72 4.47 19.32
C ALA A 41 16.53 5.43 19.16
N ALA A 42 16.78 6.73 18.98
CA ALA A 42 15.72 7.72 18.78
C ALA A 42 15.16 7.73 17.34
N SER A 43 15.80 7.07 16.39
CA SER A 43 15.36 7.00 14.99
C SER A 43 14.89 5.61 14.56
N GLU A 44 14.70 4.71 15.51
CA GLU A 44 14.13 3.38 15.29
C GLU A 44 12.64 3.50 14.92
N VAL A 45 12.20 2.68 13.98
CA VAL A 45 10.80 2.61 13.53
C VAL A 45 10.33 1.16 13.59
N ASP A 46 9.23 0.91 14.29
CA ASP A 46 8.53 -0.36 14.29
C ASP A 46 7.44 -0.37 13.21
N ASN A 47 7.54 -1.28 12.26
CA ASN A 47 6.60 -1.42 11.17
C ASN A 47 5.76 -2.69 11.32
N ARG A 48 4.46 -2.58 11.05
CA ARG A 48 3.52 -3.70 10.98
C ARG A 48 2.71 -3.58 9.71
N ASN A 49 2.48 -4.70 9.06
CA ASN A 49 1.66 -4.78 7.86
C ASN A 49 0.75 -6.00 7.95
N ALA A 50 -0.54 -5.80 7.76
CA ALA A 50 -1.52 -6.87 7.61
C ALA A 50 -2.29 -6.67 6.32
N TRP A 51 -2.48 -7.73 5.54
CA TRP A 51 -3.21 -7.65 4.29
C TRP A 51 -4.01 -8.93 4.02
N ALA A 52 -5.07 -8.77 3.25
CA ALA A 52 -5.88 -9.87 2.77
C ALA A 52 -6.35 -9.61 1.34
N THR A 53 -6.40 -10.65 0.52
CA THR A 53 -7.07 -10.64 -0.78
C THR A 53 -8.04 -11.80 -0.85
N TYR A 54 -9.21 -11.57 -1.42
CA TYR A 54 -10.21 -12.59 -1.66
C TYR A 54 -10.74 -12.48 -3.08
N ALA A 55 -10.62 -13.58 -3.83
CA ALA A 55 -11.12 -13.71 -5.19
C ALA A 55 -12.32 -14.67 -5.20
N TYR A 56 -13.44 -14.22 -5.72
CA TYR A 56 -14.63 -15.03 -5.92
C TYR A 56 -15.28 -14.72 -7.27
N GLY A 57 -15.27 -15.72 -8.17
CA GLY A 57 -15.74 -15.52 -9.55
C GLY A 57 -14.95 -14.40 -10.25
N SER A 58 -15.68 -13.43 -10.75
CA SER A 58 -15.09 -12.27 -11.44
C SER A 58 -14.69 -11.12 -10.52
N VAL A 59 -14.85 -11.26 -9.20
CA VAL A 59 -14.55 -10.19 -8.23
C VAL A 59 -13.34 -10.55 -7.41
N THR A 60 -12.42 -9.59 -7.25
CA THR A 60 -11.32 -9.67 -6.27
C THR A 60 -11.40 -8.45 -5.36
N VAL A 61 -11.33 -8.67 -4.05
CA VAL A 61 -11.25 -7.63 -3.03
C VAL A 61 -9.91 -7.73 -2.32
N GLY A 62 -9.25 -6.60 -2.13
CA GLY A 62 -8.03 -6.48 -1.35
C GLY A 62 -8.20 -5.48 -0.21
N TYR A 63 -7.58 -5.77 0.91
CA TYR A 63 -7.47 -4.88 2.07
C TYR A 63 -6.04 -4.92 2.60
N GLN A 64 -5.53 -3.78 3.01
CA GLN A 64 -4.22 -3.64 3.64
C GLN A 64 -4.28 -2.61 4.77
N SER A 65 -3.57 -2.90 5.86
CA SER A 65 -3.35 -1.99 6.97
C SER A 65 -1.87 -2.02 7.34
N ASN A 66 -1.26 -0.85 7.41
CA ASN A 66 0.13 -0.68 7.86
C ASN A 66 0.16 0.29 9.02
N SER A 67 1.04 0.03 9.98
CA SER A 67 1.39 0.94 11.08
C SER A 67 2.89 1.15 11.07
N SER A 68 3.31 2.39 11.26
CA SER A 68 4.71 2.79 11.33
C SER A 68 4.89 3.63 12.60
N ASP A 69 5.34 2.99 13.68
CA ASP A 69 5.53 3.57 15.00
C ASP A 69 6.99 4.03 15.14
N SER A 70 7.22 5.32 15.14
CA SER A 70 8.54 5.92 15.23
C SER A 70 8.91 6.23 16.69
N LYS A 71 10.17 6.01 17.07
CA LYS A 71 10.68 6.49 18.36
C LYS A 71 10.86 8.02 18.40
N VAL A 72 10.84 8.67 17.26
CA VAL A 72 10.72 10.14 17.18
C VAL A 72 9.29 10.51 17.50
N ALA A 73 9.08 11.29 18.56
CA ALA A 73 7.76 11.73 18.96
C ALA A 73 7.01 12.34 17.77
N SER A 74 5.78 11.88 17.58
CA SER A 74 4.82 12.46 16.62
C SER A 74 5.14 12.20 15.13
N ALA A 75 5.86 11.12 14.83
CA ALA A 75 6.13 10.70 13.46
C ALA A 75 5.38 9.40 13.05
N ASP A 76 4.44 8.96 13.90
CA ASP A 76 3.65 7.77 13.66
C ASP A 76 2.67 7.97 12.51
N LYS A 77 2.48 6.90 11.75
CA LYS A 77 1.57 6.89 10.60
C LYS A 77 0.86 5.56 10.52
N ASP A 78 -0.44 5.63 10.33
CA ASP A 78 -1.27 4.49 10.01
C ASP A 78 -1.81 4.61 8.59
N TYR A 79 -1.69 3.55 7.83
CA TYR A 79 -2.23 3.45 6.47
C TYR A 79 -3.29 2.37 6.43
N THR A 80 -4.42 2.67 5.81
CA THR A 80 -5.42 1.68 5.41
C THR A 80 -5.74 1.82 3.93
N GLY A 81 -5.94 0.69 3.26
CA GLY A 81 -6.30 0.68 1.84
C GLY A 81 -7.24 -0.47 1.51
N MET A 82 -8.16 -0.22 0.60
CA MET A 82 -9.08 -1.21 0.06
C MET A 82 -9.18 -1.08 -1.45
N VAL A 83 -9.25 -2.21 -2.14
CA VAL A 83 -9.45 -2.26 -3.59
C VAL A 83 -10.47 -3.34 -3.93
N ILE A 84 -11.31 -3.06 -4.90
CA ILE A 84 -12.16 -4.04 -5.57
C ILE A 84 -11.83 -4.03 -7.06
N THR A 85 -11.64 -5.21 -7.62
CA THR A 85 -11.45 -5.41 -9.07
C THR A 85 -12.57 -6.31 -9.60
N TYR A 86 -13.13 -5.94 -10.72
CA TYR A 86 -14.15 -6.73 -11.42
C TYR A 86 -13.67 -7.06 -12.83
N THR A 87 -13.57 -8.34 -13.14
CA THR A 87 -13.30 -8.86 -14.48
C THR A 87 -14.60 -8.87 -15.28
N VAL A 88 -14.77 -7.90 -16.17
CA VAL A 88 -15.98 -7.69 -16.97
C VAL A 88 -16.07 -8.74 -18.07
N THR A 89 -14.94 -8.98 -18.76
CA THR A 89 -14.73 -10.06 -19.76
C THR A 89 -13.32 -10.62 -19.55
N ASP A 90 -12.96 -11.67 -20.30
CA ASP A 90 -11.61 -12.24 -20.25
C ASP A 90 -10.52 -11.21 -20.60
N GLU A 91 -10.89 -10.15 -21.35
CA GLU A 91 -9.97 -9.11 -21.79
C GLU A 91 -10.07 -7.82 -20.96
N LEU A 92 -11.22 -7.53 -20.34
CA LEU A 92 -11.52 -6.25 -19.69
C LEU A 92 -11.68 -6.42 -18.19
N ALA A 93 -10.90 -5.69 -17.42
CA ALA A 93 -11.09 -5.54 -15.98
C ALA A 93 -11.20 -4.06 -15.59
N VAL A 94 -11.97 -3.78 -14.55
CA VAL A 94 -12.11 -2.45 -13.94
C VAL A 94 -11.82 -2.56 -12.44
N SER A 95 -11.31 -1.48 -11.85
CA SER A 95 -10.98 -1.43 -10.43
C SER A 95 -11.41 -0.11 -9.80
N TYR A 96 -11.70 -0.19 -8.51
CA TYR A 96 -11.92 0.95 -7.63
C TYR A 96 -11.18 0.71 -6.33
N GLY A 97 -10.49 1.73 -5.85
CA GLY A 97 -9.75 1.65 -4.59
C GLY A 97 -9.83 2.94 -3.80
N THR A 98 -9.70 2.80 -2.50
CA THR A 98 -9.56 3.92 -1.55
C THR A 98 -8.43 3.63 -0.60
N SER A 99 -7.75 4.68 -0.16
CA SER A 99 -6.77 4.57 0.92
C SER A 99 -6.72 5.85 1.75
N GLU A 100 -6.30 5.69 3.00
CA GLU A 100 -6.15 6.75 3.97
C GLU A 100 -4.79 6.62 4.65
N ILE A 101 -4.16 7.75 4.94
CA ILE A 101 -2.98 7.84 5.81
C ILE A 101 -3.33 8.79 6.94
N ASP A 102 -3.43 8.24 8.15
CA ASP A 102 -3.51 9.00 9.39
C ASP A 102 -2.10 9.40 9.84
N TYR A 103 -1.92 10.66 10.18
CA TYR A 103 -0.69 11.23 10.69
C TYR A 103 -0.91 11.71 12.12
N GLU A 104 -0.19 11.17 13.09
CA GLU A 104 -0.36 11.45 14.52
C GLU A 104 -0.47 12.96 14.86
N LEU A 105 0.29 13.81 14.15
CA LEU A 105 0.34 15.27 14.45
C LEU A 105 -0.47 16.14 13.52
N ASN A 106 -0.99 15.61 12.43
CA ASN A 106 -1.69 16.43 11.47
C ASN A 106 -3.19 16.44 11.80
N ALA A 107 -3.84 17.56 11.54
CA ALA A 107 -5.27 17.70 11.79
C ALA A 107 -6.12 17.07 10.67
N PHE A 108 -5.50 16.62 9.60
CA PHE A 108 -6.16 16.06 8.43
C PHE A 108 -5.43 14.80 7.98
N ASP A 109 -6.22 13.79 7.63
CA ASP A 109 -5.72 12.56 7.04
C ASP A 109 -5.60 12.73 5.52
N GLN A 110 -4.60 12.09 4.93
CA GLN A 110 -4.51 12.02 3.49
C GLN A 110 -5.46 10.96 2.98
N GLU A 111 -6.40 11.33 2.14
CA GLU A 111 -7.31 10.42 1.48
C GLU A 111 -6.93 10.24 0.00
N SER A 112 -7.13 9.03 -0.52
CA SER A 112 -6.89 8.75 -1.93
C SER A 112 -7.99 7.87 -2.49
N THR A 113 -8.42 8.19 -3.71
CA THR A 113 -9.38 7.39 -4.47
C THR A 113 -8.80 7.07 -5.84
N SER A 114 -8.96 5.83 -6.28
CA SER A 114 -8.44 5.33 -7.55
C SER A 114 -9.54 4.66 -8.36
N VAL A 115 -9.62 4.98 -9.64
CA VAL A 115 -10.45 4.27 -10.63
C VAL A 115 -9.56 3.81 -11.76
N GLY A 116 -9.60 2.52 -12.08
CA GLY A 116 -8.75 1.93 -13.10
C GLY A 116 -9.52 1.05 -14.07
N ALA A 117 -8.97 0.90 -15.27
CA ALA A 117 -9.39 -0.09 -16.25
C ALA A 117 -8.19 -0.66 -16.99
N SER A 118 -8.26 -1.93 -17.35
CA SER A 118 -7.26 -2.59 -18.20
C SER A 118 -7.94 -3.41 -19.28
N TYR A 119 -7.37 -3.35 -20.49
CA TYR A 119 -7.86 -4.12 -21.63
C TYR A 119 -6.71 -4.87 -22.30
N THR A 120 -6.84 -6.19 -22.41
CA THR A 120 -5.82 -7.08 -22.98
C THR A 120 -6.23 -7.56 -24.37
N MET A 121 -5.38 -7.36 -25.36
CA MET A 121 -5.54 -7.84 -26.74
C MET A 121 -4.36 -8.74 -27.10
N GLY A 122 -4.55 -10.04 -27.03
CA GLY A 122 -3.47 -10.99 -27.29
C GLY A 122 -2.30 -10.80 -26.30
N SER A 123 -1.13 -10.41 -26.80
CA SER A 123 0.04 -10.13 -25.97
C SER A 123 0.17 -8.67 -25.51
N MET A 124 -0.78 -7.81 -25.81
CA MET A 124 -0.76 -6.39 -25.45
C MET A 124 -1.80 -6.08 -24.40
N THR A 125 -1.43 -5.34 -23.35
CA THR A 125 -2.37 -4.80 -22.35
C THR A 125 -2.25 -3.29 -22.32
N LEU A 126 -3.38 -2.62 -22.51
CA LEU A 126 -3.56 -1.18 -22.28
C LEU A 126 -4.23 -0.99 -20.92
N SER A 127 -3.66 -0.13 -20.09
CA SER A 127 -4.24 0.22 -18.79
C SER A 127 -4.33 1.73 -18.61
N GLY A 128 -5.36 2.18 -17.91
CA GLY A 128 -5.54 3.56 -17.50
C GLY A 128 -5.98 3.62 -16.05
N VAL A 129 -5.43 4.58 -15.29
CA VAL A 129 -5.80 4.83 -13.90
C VAL A 129 -5.96 6.33 -13.69
N HIS A 130 -6.99 6.71 -12.96
CA HIS A 130 -7.19 8.05 -12.42
C HIS A 130 -7.15 7.98 -10.90
N ASN A 131 -6.23 8.71 -10.32
CA ASN A 131 -6.06 8.86 -8.87
C ASN A 131 -6.40 10.29 -8.46
N THR A 132 -7.20 10.42 -7.41
CA THR A 132 -7.46 11.66 -6.68
C THR A 132 -6.84 11.54 -5.30
N HIS A 133 -6.07 12.52 -4.90
CA HIS A 133 -5.45 12.60 -3.58
C HIS A 133 -5.87 13.91 -2.92
N ASP A 134 -6.41 13.83 -1.72
CA ASP A 134 -6.81 14.95 -0.91
C ASP A 134 -5.91 15.02 0.33
N ASN A 135 -5.64 16.23 0.81
CA ASN A 135 -4.85 16.50 2.02
C ASN A 135 -3.46 15.83 2.02
N ILE A 136 -2.74 15.82 0.92
CA ILE A 136 -1.42 15.19 0.83
C ILE A 136 -0.52 15.65 1.99
N SER A 137 0.08 14.70 2.69
CA SER A 137 0.91 14.89 3.88
C SER A 137 0.15 15.55 5.05
N GLY A 138 -1.17 15.34 5.15
CA GLY A 138 -2.00 15.89 6.21
C GLY A 138 -2.22 17.40 6.12
N SER A 139 -2.12 17.98 4.94
CA SER A 139 -2.29 19.42 4.71
C SER A 139 -3.67 19.73 4.15
N SER A 140 -4.40 20.64 4.77
CA SER A 140 -5.72 21.13 4.31
C SER A 140 -5.66 22.20 3.21
N LEU A 141 -4.48 22.51 2.70
CA LEU A 141 -4.34 23.50 1.62
C LEU A 141 -4.82 22.89 0.30
N ALA A 142 -5.61 23.63 -0.48
CA ALA A 142 -6.05 23.18 -1.82
C ALA A 142 -4.88 22.84 -2.77
N SER A 143 -3.68 23.35 -2.51
CA SER A 143 -2.46 22.97 -3.23
C SER A 143 -1.92 21.59 -2.85
N ALA A 144 -2.44 20.98 -1.77
CA ALA A 144 -2.11 19.62 -1.36
C ALA A 144 -3.03 18.58 -2.03
N ASP A 145 -4.06 18.99 -2.74
CA ASP A 145 -4.92 18.11 -3.50
C ASP A 145 -4.34 17.89 -4.90
N ARG A 146 -4.43 16.67 -5.39
CA ARG A 146 -3.87 16.31 -6.69
C ARG A 146 -4.72 15.26 -7.42
N ASN A 147 -4.89 15.51 -8.73
CA ASN A 147 -5.41 14.50 -9.65
C ASN A 147 -4.27 14.00 -10.55
N VAL A 148 -4.15 12.67 -10.66
CA VAL A 148 -3.11 12.01 -11.45
C VAL A 148 -3.77 11.05 -12.43
N TYR A 149 -3.39 11.14 -13.71
CA TYR A 149 -3.80 10.21 -14.76
C TYR A 149 -2.57 9.43 -15.22
N GLU A 150 -2.69 8.11 -15.23
CA GLU A 150 -1.64 7.21 -15.69
C GLU A 150 -2.17 6.39 -16.86
N LEU A 151 -1.36 6.25 -17.90
CA LEU A 151 -1.63 5.38 -19.04
C LEU A 151 -0.44 4.43 -19.21
N GLY A 152 -0.73 3.14 -19.20
CA GLY A 152 0.26 2.07 -19.36
C GLY A 152 -0.01 1.24 -20.61
N LEU A 153 1.08 0.84 -21.28
CA LEU A 153 1.03 -0.12 -22.37
C LEU A 153 2.12 -1.17 -22.13
N SER A 154 1.74 -2.43 -22.03
CA SER A 154 2.66 -3.55 -21.81
C SER A 154 2.51 -4.60 -22.89
N PHE A 155 3.62 -5.30 -23.19
CA PHE A 155 3.67 -6.40 -24.13
C PHE A 155 4.27 -7.64 -23.47
N ALA A 156 3.63 -8.79 -23.64
CA ALA A 156 4.16 -10.10 -23.26
C ALA A 156 4.83 -10.75 -24.48
N PHE A 157 6.07 -11.24 -24.34
CA PHE A 157 6.85 -11.90 -25.38
C PHE A 157 7.05 -13.38 -25.07
#